data_de9fe876ae8f683ddcc42e1661bd0900
#
_entry.id   de9fe876ae8f683ddcc42e1661bd0900
#
_cell.length_a   1.000
_cell.length_b   1.000
_cell.length_c   1.000
_cell.angle_alpha   90.00
_cell.angle_beta   90.00
_cell.angle_gamma   90.00
#
_symmetry.space_group_name_H-M   'P 1'
#
loop_
_entity.id
_entity.type
_entity.pdbx_description
1 polymer ?
#
loop_
_entity_poly.entity_id
_entity_poly.type
_entity_poly.pdbx_seq_one_letter_code
_entity_poly.pdbx_strand_id
1 'polypeptide(L)'
;MAYFLISVSNRKNLELCENYALAGFTNSINGLWTFSEIQEGDFISFLYGAKAHNLYRVEEKEAIKDAQDLPPWDSITFKMSGITYYFPFRLHLSQIRKYSESLVRAEFAYVAENLLLRGGYRKTHFQADQTTLQSASQLGELYTETIAKLNVKKYETFVPRFTKSKDTVSPPEIFRFFEIILQAAIRQHLSEQENLSAFLHQIGVETLDTGKLEALGEKALAEGHIDILIKEATPMGLARKIVIEVKTGLARLQDISQLSMYLNELGNECMAAVLIAKDFSRKVLQEAKGRGISTFEYKLGEIESGVPVTFNELKEDLQLIKVT
;
A
#
# COMPACT_ATOMS: atom_id res chain seq x y z
N MET A 1 -3.84 -0.08 -12.44
CA MET A 1 -2.64 -0.95 -12.36
C MET A 1 -1.56 -0.18 -11.63
N ALA A 2 -1.08 -0.71 -10.53
CA ALA A 2 -0.02 -0.11 -9.71
C ALA A 2 1.29 -0.92 -9.86
N TYR A 3 2.39 -0.35 -9.38
CA TYR A 3 3.68 -1.03 -9.34
C TYR A 3 4.23 -1.04 -7.92
N PHE A 4 4.59 -2.21 -7.42
CA PHE A 4 5.08 -2.37 -6.08
C PHE A 4 6.47 -2.99 -6.03
N LEU A 5 7.29 -2.49 -5.13
CA LEU A 5 8.55 -3.11 -4.76
C LEU A 5 8.33 -3.92 -3.48
N ILE A 6 8.56 -5.22 -3.54
CA ILE A 6 8.36 -6.14 -2.40
C ILE A 6 9.71 -6.42 -1.76
N SER A 7 9.85 -6.02 -0.50
CA SER A 7 11.08 -6.22 0.26
C SER A 7 11.32 -7.69 0.57
N VAL A 8 12.52 -8.18 0.26
CA VAL A 8 12.97 -9.54 0.56
C VAL A 8 14.11 -9.50 1.58
N SER A 9 14.00 -10.30 2.64
CA SER A 9 14.88 -10.24 3.80
C SER A 9 16.28 -10.81 3.59
N ASN A 10 16.44 -11.75 2.66
CA ASN A 10 17.71 -12.41 2.38
C ASN A 10 17.74 -13.02 0.98
N ARG A 11 18.95 -13.40 0.53
CA ARG A 11 19.16 -13.94 -0.82
C ARG A 11 18.45 -15.27 -1.07
N LYS A 12 18.42 -16.18 -0.07
CA LYS A 12 17.70 -17.48 -0.18
C LYS A 12 16.23 -17.23 -0.50
N ASN A 13 15.60 -16.30 0.21
CA ASN A 13 14.20 -15.97 -0.02
C ASN A 13 13.97 -15.32 -1.41
N LEU A 14 14.90 -14.47 -1.88
CA LEU A 14 14.83 -13.92 -3.23
C LEU A 14 14.87 -15.04 -4.29
N GLU A 15 15.82 -15.96 -4.17
CA GLU A 15 15.95 -17.11 -5.08
C GLU A 15 14.68 -17.99 -5.09
N LEU A 16 14.04 -18.20 -3.92
CA LEU A 16 12.76 -18.91 -3.83
C LEU A 16 11.62 -18.16 -4.53
N CYS A 17 11.54 -16.83 -4.33
CA CYS A 17 10.54 -15.99 -4.99
C CYS A 17 10.72 -16.03 -6.52
N GLU A 18 11.96 -15.93 -7.01
CA GLU A 18 12.26 -15.94 -8.45
C GLU A 18 12.02 -17.33 -9.07
N ASN A 19 12.47 -18.41 -8.41
CA ASN A 19 12.35 -19.78 -8.92
C ASN A 19 10.90 -20.23 -9.09
N TYR A 20 10.01 -19.77 -8.21
CA TYR A 20 8.59 -20.16 -8.23
C TYR A 20 7.64 -19.06 -8.69
N ALA A 21 8.16 -17.88 -9.05
CA ALA A 21 7.36 -16.68 -9.31
C ALA A 21 6.25 -16.49 -8.25
N LEU A 22 6.66 -16.47 -6.99
CA LEU A 22 5.77 -16.45 -5.84
C LEU A 22 6.23 -15.39 -4.84
N ALA A 23 5.33 -14.53 -4.40
CA ALA A 23 5.59 -13.63 -3.27
C ALA A 23 4.80 -14.11 -2.05
N GLY A 24 5.46 -14.17 -0.89
CA GLY A 24 4.85 -14.59 0.36
C GLY A 24 4.99 -13.54 1.44
N PHE A 25 3.89 -13.30 2.17
CA PHE A 25 3.84 -12.33 3.27
C PHE A 25 3.48 -13.04 4.56
N THR A 26 4.07 -12.53 5.64
CA THR A 26 3.90 -13.13 6.97
C THR A 26 2.49 -12.94 7.51
N ASN A 27 2.11 -13.77 8.50
CA ASN A 27 0.88 -13.67 9.30
C ASN A 27 0.83 -12.42 10.21
N SER A 28 1.60 -11.39 9.89
CA SER A 28 1.60 -10.10 10.59
C SER A 28 0.61 -9.11 9.94
N ILE A 29 0.32 -8.02 10.66
CA ILE A 29 -0.51 -6.94 10.09
C ILE A 29 0.10 -6.32 8.83
N ASN A 30 1.44 -6.21 8.74
CA ASN A 30 2.11 -5.72 7.55
C ASN A 30 1.99 -6.71 6.37
N GLY A 31 2.05 -8.02 6.63
CA GLY A 31 1.81 -9.03 5.60
C GLY A 31 0.37 -9.00 5.08
N LEU A 32 -0.59 -8.90 6.00
CA LEU A 32 -2.01 -8.76 5.65
C LEU A 32 -2.28 -7.48 4.86
N TRP A 33 -1.70 -6.35 5.29
CA TRP A 33 -1.81 -5.08 4.58
C TRP A 33 -1.24 -5.18 3.16
N THR A 34 -0.02 -5.71 2.99
CA THR A 34 0.59 -5.90 1.66
C THR A 34 -0.30 -6.77 0.76
N PHE A 35 -0.83 -7.86 1.29
CA PHE A 35 -1.74 -8.74 0.58
C PHE A 35 -3.05 -8.02 0.19
N SER A 36 -3.60 -7.16 1.05
CA SER A 36 -4.81 -6.38 0.76
C SER A 36 -4.55 -5.26 -0.25
N GLU A 37 -3.39 -4.60 -0.14
CA GLU A 37 -3.00 -3.45 -0.97
C GLU A 37 -2.75 -3.84 -2.44
N ILE A 38 -2.03 -4.94 -2.68
CA ILE A 38 -1.67 -5.39 -4.02
C ILE A 38 -2.84 -6.16 -4.64
N GLN A 39 -3.20 -5.84 -5.88
CA GLN A 39 -4.31 -6.45 -6.60
C GLN A 39 -3.83 -7.31 -7.78
N GLU A 40 -4.69 -8.22 -8.23
CA GLU A 40 -4.48 -8.96 -9.47
C GLU A 40 -4.37 -7.98 -10.65
N GLY A 41 -3.42 -8.22 -11.53
CA GLY A 41 -3.06 -7.34 -12.62
C GLY A 41 -2.05 -6.24 -12.28
N ASP A 42 -1.71 -6.03 -11.00
CA ASP A 42 -0.63 -5.12 -10.61
C ASP A 42 0.74 -5.69 -10.96
N PHE A 43 1.73 -4.81 -11.07
CA PHE A 43 3.12 -5.18 -11.30
C PHE A 43 3.91 -5.17 -10.00
N ILE A 44 4.88 -6.08 -9.91
CA ILE A 44 5.82 -6.11 -8.79
C ILE A 44 7.25 -6.35 -9.26
N SER A 45 8.22 -5.89 -8.46
CA SER A 45 9.60 -6.36 -8.48
C SER A 45 10.05 -6.69 -7.06
N PHE A 46 10.93 -7.66 -6.91
CA PHE A 46 11.50 -7.96 -5.61
C PHE A 46 12.60 -6.97 -5.28
N LEU A 47 12.53 -6.32 -4.12
CA LEU A 47 13.55 -5.39 -3.63
C LEU A 47 14.46 -6.12 -2.63
N TYR A 48 15.71 -6.32 -3.03
CA TYR A 48 16.74 -6.86 -2.15
C TYR A 48 17.91 -5.87 -2.03
N GLY A 49 18.14 -5.39 -0.82
CA GLY A 49 18.94 -4.18 -0.62
C GLY A 49 18.29 -2.98 -1.31
N ALA A 50 19.07 -2.20 -2.06
CA ALA A 50 18.57 -1.04 -2.83
C ALA A 50 18.38 -1.39 -4.32
N LYS A 51 18.13 -2.65 -4.64
CA LYS A 51 18.05 -3.16 -6.01
C LYS A 51 16.73 -3.86 -6.25
N ALA A 52 16.02 -3.47 -7.32
CA ALA A 52 14.82 -4.16 -7.78
C ALA A 52 15.21 -5.26 -8.79
N HIS A 53 14.66 -6.44 -8.59
CA HIS A 53 14.94 -7.66 -9.34
C HIS A 53 13.72 -8.06 -10.15
N ASN A 54 13.91 -8.21 -11.48
CA ASN A 54 12.93 -8.65 -12.45
C ASN A 54 11.59 -7.88 -12.36
N LEU A 55 10.73 -8.07 -13.36
CA LEU A 55 9.39 -7.51 -13.38
C LEU A 55 8.38 -8.65 -13.51
N TYR A 56 7.39 -8.66 -12.63
CA TYR A 56 6.33 -9.64 -12.58
C TYR A 56 4.97 -8.96 -12.64
N ARG A 57 3.96 -9.71 -13.05
CA ARG A 57 2.54 -9.37 -12.92
C ARG A 57 1.89 -10.30 -11.93
N VAL A 58 1.00 -9.78 -11.12
CA VAL A 58 0.19 -10.56 -10.17
C VAL A 58 -0.95 -11.22 -10.95
N GLU A 59 -1.00 -12.55 -10.95
CA GLU A 59 -2.04 -13.33 -11.64
C GLU A 59 -3.14 -13.77 -10.69
N GLU A 60 -2.78 -14.16 -9.46
CA GLU A 60 -3.71 -14.69 -8.48
C GLU A 60 -3.25 -14.37 -7.06
N LYS A 61 -4.20 -14.24 -6.15
CA LYS A 61 -3.97 -14.00 -4.71
C LYS A 61 -4.61 -15.10 -3.90
N GLU A 62 -3.89 -15.66 -2.95
CA GLU A 62 -4.44 -16.65 -2.02
C GLU A 62 -4.02 -16.40 -0.57
N ALA A 63 -4.95 -16.62 0.37
CA ALA A 63 -4.65 -16.70 1.78
C ALA A 63 -4.93 -18.13 2.28
N ILE A 64 -3.96 -18.72 2.99
CA ILE A 64 -3.93 -20.15 3.36
C ILE A 64 -4.09 -20.30 4.87
N LYS A 65 -5.02 -21.15 5.33
CA LYS A 65 -5.31 -21.32 6.76
C LYS A 65 -4.13 -21.89 7.53
N ASP A 66 -3.63 -23.04 7.14
CA ASP A 66 -2.59 -23.80 7.87
C ASP A 66 -1.26 -23.76 7.12
N ALA A 67 -0.70 -22.55 6.96
CA ALA A 67 0.48 -22.30 6.14
C ALA A 67 1.82 -22.51 6.88
N GLN A 68 1.83 -22.93 8.15
CA GLN A 68 3.07 -23.00 8.96
C GLN A 68 4.14 -23.91 8.37
N ASP A 69 3.74 -25.04 7.80
CA ASP A 69 4.64 -26.06 7.23
C ASP A 69 4.59 -26.12 5.71
N LEU A 70 4.02 -25.09 5.07
CA LEU A 70 3.90 -25.06 3.62
C LEU A 70 5.11 -24.42 2.95
N PRO A 71 5.75 -25.12 1.97
CA PRO A 71 6.85 -24.56 1.21
C PRO A 71 6.40 -23.33 0.41
N PRO A 72 7.31 -22.47 -0.12
CA PRO A 72 8.76 -22.69 -0.16
C PRO A 72 9.52 -22.11 1.05
N TRP A 73 8.88 -21.34 1.92
CA TRP A 73 9.55 -20.66 3.04
C TRP A 73 9.35 -21.40 4.36
N ASP A 74 10.44 -21.52 5.11
CA ASP A 74 10.39 -22.05 6.47
C ASP A 74 9.74 -21.05 7.44
N SER A 75 8.98 -21.52 8.41
CA SER A 75 8.49 -20.71 9.52
C SER A 75 9.65 -20.23 10.40
N ILE A 76 9.53 -19.00 10.92
CA ILE A 76 10.56 -18.36 11.75
C ILE A 76 9.99 -18.06 13.13
N THR A 77 10.54 -18.71 14.17
CA THR A 77 10.18 -18.43 15.56
C THR A 77 11.22 -17.51 16.19
N PHE A 78 10.77 -16.33 16.66
CA PHE A 78 11.64 -15.38 17.37
C PHE A 78 11.81 -15.82 18.82
N LYS A 79 13.04 -16.14 19.22
CA LYS A 79 13.38 -16.66 20.55
C LYS A 79 12.95 -15.75 21.70
N MET A 80 13.03 -14.42 21.52
CA MET A 80 12.70 -13.45 22.57
C MET A 80 11.20 -13.27 22.80
N SER A 81 10.39 -13.32 21.76
CA SER A 81 8.94 -13.10 21.86
C SER A 81 8.12 -14.40 21.80
N GLY A 82 8.73 -15.52 21.39
CA GLY A 82 8.03 -16.77 21.14
C GLY A 82 7.09 -16.74 19.93
N ILE A 83 7.02 -15.62 19.19
CA ILE A 83 6.11 -15.46 18.06
C ILE A 83 6.69 -16.22 16.84
N THR A 84 5.86 -17.05 16.22
CA THR A 84 6.17 -17.75 14.99
C THR A 84 5.54 -17.01 13.80
N TYR A 85 6.39 -16.63 12.85
CA TYR A 85 5.98 -16.07 11.58
C TYR A 85 6.06 -17.14 10.49
N TYR A 86 4.98 -17.22 9.70
CA TYR A 86 4.85 -18.09 8.53
C TYR A 86 4.17 -17.28 7.41
N PHE A 87 4.02 -17.83 6.22
CA PHE A 87 3.65 -17.07 5.02
C PHE A 87 2.29 -17.51 4.44
N PRO A 88 1.17 -17.13 5.10
CA PRO A 88 -0.16 -17.51 4.65
C PRO A 88 -0.65 -16.70 3.46
N PHE A 89 -0.18 -15.46 3.28
CA PHE A 89 -0.60 -14.57 2.22
C PHE A 89 0.35 -14.69 1.04
N ARG A 90 -0.17 -15.09 -0.12
CA ARG A 90 0.62 -15.38 -1.31
C ARG A 90 0.10 -14.67 -2.54
N LEU A 91 1.03 -14.24 -3.43
CA LEU A 91 0.73 -13.77 -4.77
C LEU A 91 1.42 -14.72 -5.76
N HIS A 92 0.63 -15.31 -6.64
CA HIS A 92 1.14 -16.05 -7.79
C HIS A 92 1.42 -15.07 -8.92
N LEU A 93 2.59 -15.22 -9.53
CA LEU A 93 3.14 -14.22 -10.43
C LEU A 93 3.43 -14.82 -11.81
N SER A 94 3.32 -13.99 -12.85
CA SER A 94 3.95 -14.25 -14.14
C SER A 94 5.15 -13.33 -14.33
N GLN A 95 6.30 -13.87 -14.68
CA GLN A 95 7.47 -13.05 -14.97
C GLN A 95 7.33 -12.41 -16.35
N ILE A 96 7.45 -11.08 -16.40
CA ILE A 96 7.33 -10.28 -17.63
C ILE A 96 8.71 -9.94 -18.19
N ARG A 97 9.64 -9.54 -17.30
CA ARG A 97 10.99 -9.17 -17.67
C ARG A 97 12.01 -9.86 -16.78
N LYS A 98 13.09 -10.34 -17.43
CA LYS A 98 14.29 -10.83 -16.75
C LYS A 98 15.39 -9.79 -16.92
N TYR A 99 15.85 -9.24 -15.82
CA TYR A 99 16.90 -8.23 -15.86
C TYR A 99 18.27 -8.87 -15.91
N SER A 100 19.13 -8.38 -16.80
CA SER A 100 20.56 -8.69 -16.82
C SER A 100 21.28 -7.98 -15.67
N GLU A 101 20.81 -6.77 -15.32
CA GLU A 101 21.28 -5.98 -14.19
C GLU A 101 20.07 -5.47 -13.40
N SER A 102 20.17 -5.51 -12.07
CA SER A 102 19.08 -5.04 -11.19
C SER A 102 18.85 -3.53 -11.37
N LEU A 103 17.59 -3.11 -11.37
CA LEU A 103 17.23 -1.70 -11.39
C LEU A 103 17.69 -1.02 -10.09
N VAL A 104 18.45 0.06 -10.23
CA VAL A 104 18.90 0.90 -9.11
C VAL A 104 18.39 2.32 -9.32
N ARG A 105 17.71 2.87 -8.30
CA ARG A 105 17.30 4.28 -8.26
C ARG A 105 17.64 4.85 -6.89
N ALA A 106 17.91 6.15 -6.82
CA ALA A 106 18.26 6.82 -5.56
C ALA A 106 17.17 6.61 -4.48
N GLU A 107 15.90 6.65 -4.86
CA GLU A 107 14.77 6.40 -3.97
C GLU A 107 14.77 4.99 -3.35
N PHE A 108 15.33 3.98 -4.03
CA PHE A 108 15.40 2.62 -3.49
C PHE A 108 16.38 2.50 -2.33
N ALA A 109 17.46 3.28 -2.34
CA ALA A 109 18.38 3.34 -1.21
C ALA A 109 17.68 3.90 0.03
N TYR A 110 16.90 4.97 -0.14
CA TYR A 110 16.12 5.57 0.93
C TYR A 110 15.02 4.62 1.45
N VAL A 111 14.30 3.95 0.55
CA VAL A 111 13.31 2.93 0.91
C VAL A 111 13.95 1.77 1.65
N ALA A 112 15.06 1.24 1.16
CA ALA A 112 15.79 0.15 1.80
C ALA A 112 16.30 0.53 3.19
N GLU A 113 16.83 1.74 3.35
CA GLU A 113 17.29 2.28 4.62
C GLU A 113 16.14 2.41 5.63
N ASN A 114 15.01 2.97 5.22
CA ASN A 114 13.82 3.06 6.07
C ASN A 114 13.25 1.70 6.46
N LEU A 115 13.31 0.70 5.56
CA LEU A 115 12.93 -0.67 5.85
C LEU A 115 13.85 -1.34 6.87
N LEU A 116 15.15 -0.97 6.88
CA LEU A 116 16.16 -1.54 7.77
C LEU A 116 16.21 -0.85 9.14
N LEU A 117 16.06 0.49 9.18
CA LEU A 117 16.29 1.31 10.38
C LEU A 117 15.10 1.32 11.34
N ARG A 118 13.88 1.07 10.89
CA ARG A 118 12.71 1.02 11.76
C ARG A 118 12.56 -0.36 12.41
N GLY A 119 13.41 -0.64 13.41
CA GLY A 119 13.38 -1.87 14.19
C GLY A 119 11.97 -2.22 14.69
N GLY A 120 11.37 -3.28 14.19
CA GLY A 120 10.06 -3.81 14.57
C GLY A 120 8.89 -3.46 13.63
N TYR A 121 8.97 -2.40 12.84
CA TYR A 121 7.93 -2.02 11.85
C TYR A 121 8.51 -2.05 10.44
N ARG A 122 8.98 -3.21 10.02
CA ARG A 122 9.49 -3.40 8.66
C ARG A 122 8.32 -3.36 7.67
N LYS A 123 8.31 -2.35 6.80
CA LYS A 123 7.42 -2.36 5.64
C LYS A 123 7.78 -3.54 4.74
N THR A 124 6.76 -4.21 4.24
CA THR A 124 6.93 -5.37 3.36
C THR A 124 6.88 -4.98 1.89
N HIS A 125 6.31 -3.83 1.59
CA HIS A 125 6.21 -3.30 0.22
C HIS A 125 6.32 -1.78 0.20
N PHE A 126 6.54 -1.27 -1.02
CA PHE A 126 6.56 0.15 -1.35
C PHE A 126 5.91 0.33 -2.73
N GLN A 127 4.96 1.25 -2.85
CA GLN A 127 4.38 1.56 -4.14
C GLN A 127 5.29 2.51 -4.91
N ALA A 128 5.86 2.05 -6.02
CA ALA A 128 6.63 2.86 -6.94
C ALA A 128 5.70 3.60 -7.92
N ASP A 129 6.19 4.70 -8.47
CA ASP A 129 5.43 5.51 -9.41
C ASP A 129 5.48 4.96 -10.85
N GLN A 130 4.63 5.53 -11.71
CA GLN A 130 4.54 5.14 -13.11
C GLN A 130 5.86 5.34 -13.88
N THR A 131 6.67 6.35 -13.54
CA THR A 131 7.97 6.56 -14.18
C THR A 131 8.95 5.44 -13.85
N THR A 132 8.88 4.91 -12.65
CA THR A 132 9.65 3.75 -12.22
C THR A 132 9.20 2.48 -12.95
N LEU A 133 7.88 2.28 -13.11
CA LEU A 133 7.35 1.15 -13.90
C LEU A 133 7.78 1.23 -15.37
N GLN A 134 7.74 2.41 -15.97
CA GLN A 134 8.24 2.61 -17.35
C GLN A 134 9.72 2.21 -17.49
N SER A 135 10.55 2.64 -16.53
CA SER A 135 11.96 2.24 -16.49
C SER A 135 12.12 0.73 -16.35
N ALA A 136 11.40 0.12 -15.40
CA ALA A 136 11.40 -1.32 -15.16
C ALA A 136 10.96 -2.12 -16.39
N SER A 137 9.96 -1.61 -17.13
CA SER A 137 9.43 -2.26 -18.32
C SER A 137 10.38 -2.24 -19.53
N GLN A 138 11.40 -1.40 -19.52
CA GLN A 138 12.40 -1.28 -20.59
C GLN A 138 13.69 -2.06 -20.29
N LEU A 139 13.87 -2.55 -19.07
CA LEU A 139 15.07 -3.28 -18.69
C LEU A 139 15.01 -4.75 -19.08
N GLY A 140 16.21 -5.30 -19.34
CA GLY A 140 16.40 -6.72 -19.60
C GLY A 140 15.65 -7.22 -20.82
N GLU A 141 15.31 -8.50 -20.81
CA GLU A 141 14.65 -9.20 -21.89
C GLU A 141 13.24 -9.62 -21.51
N LEU A 142 12.36 -9.78 -22.50
CA LEU A 142 11.06 -10.40 -22.28
C LEU A 142 11.26 -11.84 -21.81
N TYR A 143 10.59 -12.20 -20.74
CA TYR A 143 10.67 -13.55 -20.21
C TYR A 143 9.76 -14.49 -21.01
N THR A 144 10.34 -15.57 -21.53
CA THR A 144 9.64 -16.55 -22.39
C THR A 144 9.72 -17.99 -21.88
N GLU A 145 10.44 -18.20 -20.78
CA GLU A 145 10.63 -19.51 -20.18
C GLU A 145 9.42 -19.89 -19.28
N THR A 146 9.25 -21.18 -19.05
CA THR A 146 8.23 -21.67 -18.12
C THR A 146 8.81 -21.75 -16.72
N ILE A 147 8.14 -21.13 -15.75
CA ILE A 147 8.52 -21.20 -14.33
C ILE A 147 8.02 -22.51 -13.72
N ALA A 148 8.84 -23.13 -12.89
CA ALA A 148 8.47 -24.34 -12.16
C ALA A 148 7.32 -24.06 -11.20
N LYS A 149 6.25 -24.84 -11.29
CA LYS A 149 5.17 -24.77 -10.30
C LYS A 149 5.59 -25.46 -9.00
N LEU A 150 5.34 -24.78 -7.89
CA LEU A 150 5.55 -25.37 -6.58
C LEU A 150 4.52 -26.50 -6.36
N ASN A 151 5.02 -27.72 -6.13
CA ASN A 151 4.15 -28.84 -5.81
C ASN A 151 3.87 -28.83 -4.30
N VAL A 152 2.65 -28.49 -3.92
CA VAL A 152 2.24 -28.37 -2.52
C VAL A 152 1.10 -29.35 -2.23
N LYS A 153 1.07 -29.90 -1.03
CA LYS A 153 -0.07 -30.70 -0.54
C LYS A 153 -1.34 -29.83 -0.56
N LYS A 154 -2.48 -30.48 -0.69
CA LYS A 154 -3.79 -29.82 -0.64
C LYS A 154 -3.95 -29.03 0.67
N TYR A 155 -4.36 -27.78 0.57
CA TYR A 155 -4.59 -26.85 1.68
C TYR A 155 -5.93 -26.14 1.52
N GLU A 156 -6.41 -25.51 2.59
CA GLU A 156 -7.61 -24.69 2.59
C GLU A 156 -7.23 -23.21 2.45
N THR A 157 -7.98 -22.50 1.63
CA THR A 157 -7.86 -21.04 1.48
C THR A 157 -8.99 -20.32 2.22
N PHE A 158 -8.78 -19.04 2.50
CA PHE A 158 -9.78 -18.14 3.08
C PHE A 158 -9.69 -16.75 2.47
N VAL A 159 -10.71 -15.93 2.67
CA VAL A 159 -10.68 -14.51 2.33
C VAL A 159 -10.57 -13.71 3.62
N PRO A 160 -9.50 -12.92 3.82
CA PRO A 160 -9.35 -12.11 5.01
C PRO A 160 -10.49 -11.10 5.18
N ARG A 161 -11.03 -11.02 6.39
CA ARG A 161 -12.09 -10.08 6.77
C ARG A 161 -11.61 -9.16 7.86
N PHE A 162 -12.16 -7.96 7.92
CA PHE A 162 -11.81 -6.91 8.88
C PHE A 162 -13.02 -6.53 9.72
N THR A 163 -12.79 -6.28 11.02
CA THR A 163 -13.84 -5.85 11.95
C THR A 163 -13.31 -4.78 12.92
N LYS A 164 -14.19 -3.90 13.40
CA LYS A 164 -13.93 -2.97 14.50
C LYS A 164 -14.26 -3.59 15.86
N SER A 165 -15.08 -4.64 15.88
CA SER A 165 -15.45 -5.37 17.10
C SER A 165 -14.30 -6.25 17.58
N LYS A 166 -13.82 -6.01 18.81
CA LYS A 166 -12.74 -6.82 19.39
C LYS A 166 -13.16 -8.27 19.65
N ASP A 167 -14.44 -8.50 19.96
CA ASP A 167 -14.96 -9.82 20.30
C ASP A 167 -15.15 -10.73 19.07
N THR A 168 -15.17 -10.13 17.88
CA THR A 168 -15.35 -10.85 16.62
C THR A 168 -14.00 -11.22 15.97
N VAL A 169 -12.88 -10.64 16.44
CA VAL A 169 -11.55 -10.94 15.89
C VAL A 169 -11.20 -12.40 16.10
N SER A 170 -10.96 -13.13 15.02
CA SER A 170 -10.65 -14.57 14.99
C SER A 170 -9.63 -14.89 13.89
N PRO A 171 -8.32 -14.67 14.13
CA PRO A 171 -7.28 -15.06 13.17
C PRO A 171 -7.28 -16.58 12.95
N PRO A 172 -6.96 -17.05 11.73
CA PRO A 172 -6.39 -16.26 10.63
C PRO A 172 -7.42 -15.59 9.71
N GLU A 173 -8.71 -15.71 9.91
CA GLU A 173 -9.73 -15.27 8.95
C GLU A 173 -10.23 -13.84 9.22
N ILE A 174 -10.44 -13.47 10.50
CA ILE A 174 -11.02 -12.18 10.89
C ILE A 174 -9.99 -11.36 11.67
N PHE A 175 -9.62 -10.23 11.12
CA PHE A 175 -8.61 -9.33 11.65
C PHE A 175 -9.23 -8.04 12.16
N ARG A 176 -8.53 -7.40 13.10
CA ARG A 176 -8.89 -6.06 13.51
C ARG A 176 -8.67 -5.07 12.38
N PHE A 177 -9.59 -4.13 12.21
CA PHE A 177 -9.44 -3.01 11.29
C PHE A 177 -8.40 -2.00 11.82
N PHE A 178 -7.39 -1.71 11.00
CA PHE A 178 -6.31 -0.78 11.31
C PHE A 178 -6.26 0.39 10.31
N GLU A 179 -5.59 1.47 10.71
CA GLU A 179 -5.43 2.68 9.90
C GLU A 179 -4.79 2.41 8.53
N ILE A 180 -3.77 1.55 8.48
CA ILE A 180 -3.12 1.17 7.22
C ILE A 180 -4.06 0.46 6.23
N ILE A 181 -5.07 -0.26 6.72
CA ILE A 181 -6.10 -0.87 5.86
C ILE A 181 -7.05 0.19 5.31
N LEU A 182 -7.41 1.19 6.11
CA LEU A 182 -8.19 2.34 5.65
C LEU A 182 -7.42 3.16 4.61
N GLN A 183 -6.14 3.43 4.84
CA GLN A 183 -5.26 4.12 3.89
C GLN A 183 -5.22 3.38 2.55
N ALA A 184 -5.04 2.05 2.57
CA ALA A 184 -5.05 1.21 1.37
C ALA A 184 -6.40 1.27 0.64
N ALA A 185 -7.52 1.21 1.36
CA ALA A 185 -8.86 1.30 0.78
C ALA A 185 -9.11 2.67 0.13
N ILE A 186 -8.77 3.77 0.81
CA ILE A 186 -8.90 5.13 0.28
C ILE A 186 -8.00 5.32 -0.96
N ARG A 187 -6.75 4.85 -0.89
CA ARG A 187 -5.83 4.94 -2.04
C ARG A 187 -6.40 4.21 -3.27
N GLN A 188 -6.90 2.98 -3.09
CA GLN A 188 -7.50 2.24 -4.20
C GLN A 188 -8.78 2.91 -4.72
N HIS A 189 -9.63 3.41 -3.83
CA HIS A 189 -10.83 4.18 -4.19
C HIS A 189 -10.46 5.40 -5.04
N LEU A 190 -9.43 6.16 -4.65
CA LEU A 190 -8.93 7.31 -5.39
C LEU A 190 -8.07 6.94 -6.62
N SER A 191 -7.74 5.67 -6.84
CA SER A 191 -7.11 5.21 -8.08
C SER A 191 -8.13 4.95 -9.20
N GLU A 192 -9.41 4.93 -8.88
CA GLU A 192 -10.52 4.85 -9.84
C GLU A 192 -10.82 6.25 -10.38
N GLN A 193 -10.85 6.41 -11.69
CA GLN A 193 -10.93 7.71 -12.35
C GLN A 193 -12.18 8.51 -11.97
N GLU A 194 -13.32 7.85 -11.83
CA GLU A 194 -14.58 8.49 -11.45
C GLU A 194 -14.52 9.04 -10.02
N ASN A 195 -14.04 8.23 -9.08
CA ASN A 195 -13.89 8.63 -7.68
C ASN A 195 -12.87 9.76 -7.52
N LEU A 196 -11.74 9.66 -8.23
CA LEU A 196 -10.72 10.71 -8.24
C LEU A 196 -11.29 12.02 -8.79
N SER A 197 -12.03 11.97 -9.89
CA SER A 197 -12.66 13.16 -10.49
C SER A 197 -13.62 13.84 -9.52
N ALA A 198 -14.49 13.07 -8.87
CA ALA A 198 -15.43 13.57 -7.87
C ALA A 198 -14.70 14.19 -6.66
N PHE A 199 -13.63 13.57 -6.21
CA PHE A 199 -12.80 14.07 -5.11
C PHE A 199 -12.09 15.39 -5.48
N LEU A 200 -11.47 15.46 -6.67
CA LEU A 200 -10.79 16.69 -7.14
C LEU A 200 -11.76 17.87 -7.29
N HIS A 201 -12.97 17.62 -7.82
CA HIS A 201 -14.02 18.62 -7.88
C HIS A 201 -14.37 19.15 -6.49
N GLN A 202 -14.52 18.28 -5.50
CA GLN A 202 -14.85 18.69 -4.13
C GLN A 202 -13.75 19.55 -3.49
N ILE A 203 -12.46 19.28 -3.77
CA ILE A 203 -11.36 20.10 -3.23
C ILE A 203 -11.03 21.33 -4.07
N GLY A 204 -11.74 21.57 -5.19
CA GLY A 204 -11.54 22.72 -6.06
C GLY A 204 -10.29 22.64 -6.94
N VAL A 205 -9.84 21.45 -7.30
CA VAL A 205 -8.68 21.21 -8.17
C VAL A 205 -9.13 20.56 -9.50
N GLU A 206 -10.01 21.26 -10.22
CA GLU A 206 -10.63 20.74 -11.45
C GLU A 206 -9.73 20.81 -12.69
N THR A 207 -8.60 21.53 -12.59
CA THR A 207 -7.71 21.78 -13.73
C THR A 207 -6.79 20.63 -14.06
N LEU A 208 -6.80 19.55 -13.28
CA LEU A 208 -5.97 18.38 -13.48
C LEU A 208 -6.71 17.31 -14.29
N ASP A 209 -6.05 16.81 -15.33
CA ASP A 209 -6.53 15.66 -16.10
C ASP A 209 -6.37 14.38 -15.26
N THR A 210 -7.47 13.82 -14.78
CA THR A 210 -7.48 12.63 -13.92
C THR A 210 -6.81 11.41 -14.57
N GLY A 211 -6.89 11.30 -15.90
CA GLY A 211 -6.21 10.23 -16.65
C GLY A 211 -4.68 10.30 -16.62
N LYS A 212 -4.13 11.43 -16.15
CA LYS A 212 -2.68 11.65 -16.00
C LYS A 212 -2.21 11.66 -14.56
N LEU A 213 -3.09 11.37 -13.61
CA LEU A 213 -2.75 11.31 -12.19
C LEU A 213 -2.58 9.86 -11.73
N GLU A 214 -1.79 9.70 -10.69
CA GLU A 214 -1.66 8.46 -9.94
C GLU A 214 -1.79 8.70 -8.44
N ALA A 215 -2.46 7.79 -7.73
CA ALA A 215 -2.56 7.77 -6.27
C ALA A 215 -1.57 6.76 -5.71
N LEU A 216 -0.62 7.23 -4.91
CA LEU A 216 0.46 6.45 -4.33
C LEU A 216 0.30 6.36 -2.81
N GLY A 217 0.50 5.16 -2.25
CA GLY A 217 0.53 4.95 -0.80
C GLY A 217 1.89 5.28 -0.21
N GLU A 218 1.87 5.80 1.01
CA GLU A 218 3.02 5.98 1.90
C GLU A 218 4.30 6.54 1.24
N LYS A 219 4.26 7.78 0.80
CA LYS A 219 5.45 8.46 0.27
C LYS A 219 6.24 9.12 1.38
N ALA A 220 7.54 8.84 1.38
CA ALA A 220 8.47 9.47 2.30
C ALA A 220 8.88 10.86 1.80
N LEU A 221 8.83 11.83 2.70
CA LEU A 221 9.42 13.17 2.59
C LEU A 221 10.48 13.34 3.67
N ALA A 222 11.26 14.41 3.61
CA ALA A 222 12.27 14.71 4.63
C ALA A 222 11.64 14.84 6.03
N GLU A 223 10.49 15.48 6.14
CA GLU A 223 9.77 15.74 7.39
C GLU A 223 8.86 14.60 7.86
N GLY A 224 8.69 13.51 7.05
CA GLY A 224 7.85 12.38 7.45
C GLY A 224 7.31 11.54 6.29
N HIS A 225 6.19 10.88 6.53
CA HIS A 225 5.54 10.03 5.54
C HIS A 225 4.13 10.53 5.28
N ILE A 226 3.82 10.78 4.01
CA ILE A 226 2.48 11.07 3.53
C ILE A 226 1.73 9.75 3.40
N ASP A 227 0.53 9.64 3.96
CA ASP A 227 -0.28 8.44 3.86
C ASP A 227 -0.70 8.14 2.41
N ILE A 228 -1.19 9.17 1.69
CA ILE A 228 -1.53 9.05 0.26
C ILE A 228 -1.07 10.31 -0.47
N LEU A 229 -0.35 10.10 -1.56
CA LEU A 229 0.09 11.15 -2.48
C LEU A 229 -0.59 10.98 -3.84
N ILE A 230 -1.36 11.99 -4.27
CA ILE A 230 -1.81 12.08 -5.66
C ILE A 230 -0.84 12.99 -6.40
N LYS A 231 -0.33 12.54 -7.54
CA LYS A 231 0.58 13.33 -8.36
C LYS A 231 0.40 13.05 -9.86
N GLU A 232 1.03 13.85 -10.70
CA GLU A 232 1.14 13.54 -12.12
C GLU A 232 2.00 12.27 -12.32
N ALA A 233 1.49 11.32 -13.10
CA ALA A 233 2.17 10.05 -13.40
C ALA A 233 3.46 10.27 -14.19
N THR A 234 3.47 11.28 -15.07
CA THR A 234 4.63 11.67 -15.88
C THR A 234 4.84 13.19 -15.79
N PRO A 235 5.42 13.68 -14.68
CA PRO A 235 5.64 15.11 -14.50
C PRO A 235 6.66 15.66 -15.50
N MET A 236 6.39 16.85 -16.06
CA MET A 236 7.30 17.56 -16.95
C MET A 236 7.59 18.96 -16.41
N GLY A 237 8.73 19.12 -15.78
CA GLY A 237 9.18 20.40 -15.20
C GLY A 237 8.61 20.67 -13.82
N LEU A 238 7.29 20.76 -13.67
CA LEU A 238 6.57 20.91 -12.41
C LEU A 238 5.79 19.63 -12.11
N ALA A 239 5.94 19.10 -10.90
CA ALA A 239 5.20 17.93 -10.45
C ALA A 239 4.10 18.33 -9.48
N ARG A 240 2.88 18.53 -9.99
CA ARG A 240 1.73 18.89 -9.16
C ARG A 240 1.33 17.74 -8.25
N LYS A 241 1.11 18.04 -6.97
CA LYS A 241 0.88 17.07 -5.91
C LYS A 241 -0.30 17.45 -5.03
N ILE A 242 -1.01 16.45 -4.54
CA ILE A 242 -2.01 16.57 -3.48
C ILE A 242 -1.62 15.62 -2.38
N VAL A 243 -1.53 16.11 -1.15
CA VAL A 243 -1.14 15.33 0.02
C VAL A 243 -2.37 15.01 0.87
N ILE A 244 -2.50 13.76 1.27
CA ILE A 244 -3.64 13.28 2.06
C ILE A 244 -3.10 12.57 3.31
N GLU A 245 -3.59 12.99 4.46
CA GLU A 245 -3.40 12.34 5.76
C GLU A 245 -4.70 11.65 6.17
N VAL A 246 -4.61 10.43 6.70
CA VAL A 246 -5.77 9.59 7.04
C VAL A 246 -5.73 9.21 8.51
N LYS A 247 -6.86 9.35 9.21
CA LYS A 247 -7.02 8.95 10.61
C LYS A 247 -8.28 8.11 10.80
N THR A 248 -8.16 6.97 11.47
CA THR A 248 -9.30 6.10 11.78
C THR A 248 -10.23 6.64 12.86
N GLY A 249 -9.78 7.63 13.63
CA GLY A 249 -10.51 8.22 14.72
C GLY A 249 -10.77 9.71 14.56
N LEU A 250 -10.92 10.41 15.67
CA LEU A 250 -11.07 11.86 15.73
C LEU A 250 -9.75 12.55 15.32
N ALA A 251 -9.85 13.46 14.35
CA ALA A 251 -8.74 14.29 13.92
C ALA A 251 -8.23 15.22 15.03
N ARG A 252 -6.92 15.47 15.06
CA ARG A 252 -6.24 16.29 16.06
C ARG A 252 -5.54 17.49 15.42
N LEU A 253 -5.24 18.51 16.21
CA LEU A 253 -4.45 19.66 15.75
C LEU A 253 -3.04 19.28 15.27
N GLN A 254 -2.49 18.19 15.82
CA GLN A 254 -1.20 17.68 15.40
C GLN A 254 -1.23 17.20 13.93
N ASP A 255 -2.35 16.61 13.47
CA ASP A 255 -2.52 16.14 12.10
C ASP A 255 -2.53 17.32 11.12
N ILE A 256 -3.17 18.46 11.52
CA ILE A 256 -3.12 19.71 10.77
C ILE A 256 -1.70 20.27 10.70
N SER A 257 -0.95 20.20 11.81
CA SER A 257 0.43 20.68 11.84
C SER A 257 1.34 19.85 10.94
N GLN A 258 1.15 18.55 10.90
CA GLN A 258 1.87 17.63 10.02
C GLN A 258 1.60 17.95 8.54
N LEU A 259 0.33 18.11 8.15
CA LEU A 259 -0.02 18.52 6.78
C LEU A 259 0.55 19.89 6.41
N SER A 260 0.60 20.83 7.36
CA SER A 260 1.21 22.15 7.13
C SER A 260 2.72 22.05 6.88
N MET A 261 3.43 21.12 7.51
CA MET A 261 4.84 20.87 7.21
C MET A 261 5.02 20.35 5.79
N TYR A 262 4.19 19.41 5.36
CA TYR A 262 4.23 18.90 3.97
C TYR A 262 3.91 19.99 2.93
N LEU A 263 2.93 20.86 3.21
CA LEU A 263 2.64 22.03 2.37
C LEU A 263 3.86 22.93 2.19
N ASN A 264 4.57 23.21 3.28
CA ASN A 264 5.76 24.06 3.26
C ASN A 264 6.92 23.38 2.51
N GLU A 265 7.13 22.06 2.71
CA GLU A 265 8.20 21.30 2.06
C GLU A 265 7.99 21.20 0.55
N LEU A 266 6.76 20.95 0.11
CA LEU A 266 6.42 20.83 -1.32
C LEU A 266 6.24 22.18 -2.01
N GLY A 267 5.96 23.23 -1.27
CA GLY A 267 5.81 24.59 -1.80
C GLY A 267 4.83 24.68 -2.95
N ASN A 268 5.22 25.32 -4.05
CA ASN A 268 4.36 25.57 -5.23
C ASN A 268 3.94 24.29 -5.98
N GLU A 269 4.54 23.14 -5.69
CA GLU A 269 4.11 21.87 -6.26
C GLU A 269 2.90 21.25 -5.53
N CYS A 270 2.59 21.71 -4.32
CA CYS A 270 1.43 21.24 -3.58
C CYS A 270 0.17 22.02 -3.96
N MET A 271 -0.74 21.37 -4.66
CA MET A 271 -2.02 21.96 -5.09
C MET A 271 -3.06 21.97 -3.97
N ALA A 272 -3.06 20.96 -3.12
CA ALA A 272 -3.98 20.84 -1.99
C ALA A 272 -3.43 19.93 -0.91
N ALA A 273 -3.84 20.16 0.34
CA ALA A 273 -3.68 19.26 1.45
C ALA A 273 -5.05 18.85 1.99
N VAL A 274 -5.21 17.57 2.29
CA VAL A 274 -6.48 16.98 2.71
C VAL A 274 -6.29 16.14 3.96
N LEU A 275 -7.17 16.32 4.94
CA LEU A 275 -7.27 15.47 6.12
C LEU A 275 -8.54 14.64 6.03
N ILE A 276 -8.41 13.33 6.02
CA ILE A 276 -9.53 12.38 6.04
C ILE A 276 -9.58 11.74 7.42
N ALA A 277 -10.69 11.85 8.13
CA ALA A 277 -10.84 11.28 9.47
C ALA A 277 -12.27 10.79 9.71
N LYS A 278 -12.47 10.05 10.81
CA LYS A 278 -13.81 9.59 11.21
C LYS A 278 -14.69 10.76 11.69
N ASP A 279 -14.08 11.75 12.36
CA ASP A 279 -14.78 12.87 12.97
C ASP A 279 -13.81 14.04 13.22
N PHE A 280 -14.39 15.25 13.39
CA PHE A 280 -13.66 16.50 13.57
C PHE A 280 -14.25 17.35 14.71
N SER A 281 -13.39 17.85 15.59
CA SER A 281 -13.80 18.90 16.53
C SER A 281 -13.89 20.27 15.82
N ARG A 282 -14.73 21.17 16.33
CA ARG A 282 -14.87 22.56 15.79
C ARG A 282 -13.52 23.29 15.72
N LYS A 283 -12.65 23.06 16.70
CA LYS A 283 -11.32 23.69 16.76
C LYS A 283 -10.42 23.20 15.62
N VAL A 284 -10.45 21.89 15.31
CA VAL A 284 -9.69 21.31 14.20
C VAL A 284 -10.20 21.82 12.87
N LEU A 285 -11.53 21.91 12.66
CA LEU A 285 -12.12 22.46 11.45
C LEU A 285 -11.74 23.93 11.23
N GLN A 286 -11.76 24.75 12.27
CA GLN A 286 -11.34 26.15 12.18
C GLN A 286 -9.86 26.28 11.81
N GLU A 287 -8.99 25.49 12.43
CA GLU A 287 -7.56 25.50 12.14
C GLU A 287 -7.27 25.00 10.71
N ALA A 288 -7.94 23.92 10.26
CA ALA A 288 -7.82 23.41 8.90
C ALA A 288 -8.21 24.46 7.87
N LYS A 289 -9.38 25.11 8.07
CA LYS A 289 -9.85 26.20 7.21
C LYS A 289 -8.88 27.37 7.18
N GLY A 290 -8.32 27.76 8.34
CA GLY A 290 -7.34 28.86 8.43
C GLY A 290 -6.05 28.59 7.67
N ARG A 291 -5.71 27.30 7.44
CA ARG A 291 -4.52 26.88 6.69
C ARG A 291 -4.80 26.39 5.26
N GLY A 292 -6.03 26.48 4.79
CA GLY A 292 -6.41 26.01 3.45
C GLY A 292 -6.38 24.49 3.30
N ILE A 293 -6.53 23.74 4.40
CA ILE A 293 -6.58 22.29 4.41
C ILE A 293 -8.03 21.85 4.28
N SER A 294 -8.35 21.05 3.26
CA SER A 294 -9.68 20.45 3.09
C SER A 294 -9.85 19.27 4.06
N THR A 295 -11.07 19.12 4.59
CA THR A 295 -11.38 18.04 5.54
C THR A 295 -12.52 17.17 5.02
N PHE A 296 -12.36 15.85 5.17
CA PHE A 296 -13.34 14.86 4.76
C PHE A 296 -13.61 13.86 5.89
N GLU A 297 -14.88 13.59 6.14
CA GLU A 297 -15.29 12.41 6.89
C GLU A 297 -15.36 11.20 5.99
N TYR A 298 -14.81 10.07 6.44
CA TYR A 298 -15.06 8.79 5.79
C TYR A 298 -16.21 8.05 6.48
N LYS A 299 -17.02 7.35 5.70
CA LYS A 299 -18.06 6.45 6.19
C LYS A 299 -17.86 5.06 5.61
N LEU A 300 -18.09 4.07 6.47
CA LEU A 300 -18.03 2.64 6.18
C LEU A 300 -19.23 2.01 6.89
N GLY A 301 -20.22 1.52 6.15
CA GLY A 301 -21.50 1.09 6.71
C GLY A 301 -21.40 -0.16 7.58
N GLU A 302 -21.10 -1.31 6.98
CA GLU A 302 -21.18 -2.60 7.67
C GLU A 302 -20.10 -2.76 8.77
N ILE A 303 -18.88 -2.35 8.51
CA ILE A 303 -17.80 -2.48 9.49
C ILE A 303 -18.03 -1.63 10.76
N GLU A 304 -18.79 -0.53 10.64
CA GLU A 304 -19.16 0.31 11.79
C GLU A 304 -20.12 -0.42 12.74
N SER A 305 -20.96 -1.32 12.23
CA SER A 305 -21.84 -2.16 13.03
C SER A 305 -21.13 -3.38 13.65
N GLY A 306 -19.83 -3.56 13.36
CA GLY A 306 -19.03 -4.68 13.86
C GLY A 306 -19.11 -5.95 12.99
N VAL A 307 -19.79 -5.90 11.85
CA VAL A 307 -19.85 -7.01 10.88
C VAL A 307 -18.47 -7.14 10.21
N PRO A 308 -17.90 -8.35 10.13
CA PRO A 308 -16.65 -8.58 9.40
C PRO A 308 -16.86 -8.44 7.90
N VAL A 309 -16.08 -7.56 7.28
CA VAL A 309 -16.11 -7.27 5.82
C VAL A 309 -14.79 -7.63 5.17
N THR A 310 -14.83 -8.03 3.91
CA THR A 310 -13.62 -8.21 3.07
C THR A 310 -13.04 -6.84 2.68
N PHE A 311 -11.84 -6.84 2.12
CA PHE A 311 -11.23 -5.60 1.64
C PHE A 311 -12.00 -4.97 0.46
N ASN A 312 -12.57 -5.79 -0.42
CA ASN A 312 -13.36 -5.29 -1.55
C ASN A 312 -14.69 -4.68 -1.08
N GLU A 313 -15.43 -5.37 -0.18
CA GLU A 313 -16.65 -4.82 0.44
C GLU A 313 -16.36 -3.48 1.15
N LEU A 314 -15.21 -3.39 1.84
CA LEU A 314 -14.78 -2.16 2.52
C LEU A 314 -14.50 -1.01 1.53
N LYS A 315 -13.90 -1.31 0.37
CA LYS A 315 -13.65 -0.31 -0.67
C LYS A 315 -14.93 0.15 -1.36
N GLU A 316 -15.85 -0.78 -1.64
CA GLU A 316 -17.14 -0.48 -2.28
C GLU A 316 -18.08 0.35 -1.40
N ASP A 317 -18.03 0.12 -0.07
CA ASP A 317 -18.84 0.83 0.92
C ASP A 317 -18.23 2.19 1.34
N LEU A 318 -17.00 2.47 0.94
CA LEU A 318 -16.29 3.70 1.33
C LEU A 318 -16.93 4.94 0.70
N GLN A 319 -17.32 5.88 1.56
CA GLN A 319 -17.78 7.20 1.16
C GLN A 319 -16.87 8.27 1.77
N LEU A 320 -16.48 9.25 0.95
CA LEU A 320 -15.74 10.44 1.38
C LEU A 320 -16.68 11.65 1.30
N ILE A 321 -16.94 12.29 2.44
CA ILE A 321 -17.88 13.40 2.56
C ILE A 321 -17.10 14.63 2.98
N LYS A 322 -17.10 15.68 2.14
CA LYS A 322 -16.43 16.94 2.46
C LYS A 322 -17.10 17.64 3.65
N VAL A 323 -16.30 18.12 4.59
CA VAL A 323 -16.75 18.86 5.77
C VAL A 323 -16.44 20.36 5.61
N THR A 324 -15.23 20.71 5.17
CA THR A 324 -14.82 22.11 4.86
C THR A 324 -13.92 22.17 3.64
#